data_6ad03d8439f05c6b2e8601b48044f0e4
#
_entry.id   6ad03d8439f05c6b2e8601b48044f0e4
#
_cell.length_a   1.000
_cell.length_b   1.000
_cell.length_c   1.000
_cell.angle_alpha   90.00
_cell.angle_beta   90.00
_cell.angle_gamma   90.00
#
_symmetry.space_group_name_H-M   'P 1'
#
loop_
_entity.id
_entity.type
_entity.pdbx_description
1 polymer ?
#
loop_
_entity_poly.entity_id
_entity_poly.type
_entity_poly.pdbx_seq_one_letter_code
_entity_poly.pdbx_strand_id
1 'polypeptide(L)'
;HVYPAWTRASYSSATLAQLAKLPYVAAFKVGQRDMNKYAADIKAIRAADASKVILTCHDEYLLASMVQGVDGALVGFATFIPSLINELWEAVKAGDLKRAMAVQDVITPLKDAVYGGGEPTGEAHARMKMGMYLAGVLDSPTVRPPTEAPNDAEMAALRAARCWFWSLSLP
;
A
#
# COMPACT_ATOMS: atom_id res chain seq x y z
N HIS A 1 8.04 -11.60 -3.87
CA HIS A 1 7.60 -10.21 -4.10
C HIS A 1 7.85 -9.81 -5.55
N VAL A 2 6.75 -9.54 -6.27
CA VAL A 2 6.76 -9.10 -7.68
C VAL A 2 6.78 -7.56 -7.69
N TYR A 3 7.96 -6.95 -7.83
CA TYR A 3 8.11 -5.50 -7.77
C TYR A 3 9.07 -4.96 -8.83
N PRO A 4 8.61 -4.84 -10.09
CA PRO A 4 9.45 -4.47 -11.22
C PRO A 4 10.17 -3.12 -11.06
N ALA A 5 9.51 -2.13 -10.45
CA ALA A 5 10.05 -0.78 -10.28
C ALA A 5 11.38 -0.75 -9.50
N TRP A 6 11.55 -1.64 -8.51
CA TRP A 6 12.74 -1.67 -7.66
C TRP A 6 13.68 -2.82 -7.95
N THR A 7 13.13 -4.01 -8.17
CA THR A 7 13.95 -5.21 -8.36
C THR A 7 14.42 -5.36 -9.78
N ARG A 8 13.88 -4.58 -10.72
CA ARG A 8 14.02 -4.75 -12.18
C ARG A 8 13.67 -6.16 -12.66
N ALA A 9 13.11 -6.98 -11.77
CA ALA A 9 12.62 -8.31 -12.07
C ALA A 9 11.16 -8.23 -12.51
N SER A 10 10.93 -8.37 -13.80
CA SER A 10 9.60 -8.48 -14.37
C SER A 10 9.33 -9.93 -14.72
N TYR A 11 8.22 -10.45 -14.23
CA TYR A 11 7.75 -11.79 -14.56
C TYR A 11 6.60 -11.70 -15.56
N SER A 12 6.56 -12.61 -16.54
CA SER A 12 5.37 -12.77 -17.35
C SER A 12 4.25 -13.39 -16.51
N SER A 13 3.00 -13.13 -16.86
CA SER A 13 1.85 -13.76 -16.18
C SER A 13 1.90 -15.29 -16.27
N ALA A 14 2.45 -15.82 -17.37
CA ALA A 14 2.70 -17.25 -17.53
C ALA A 14 3.73 -17.79 -16.51
N THR A 15 4.81 -17.04 -16.27
CA THR A 15 5.80 -17.40 -15.25
C THR A 15 5.18 -17.36 -13.84
N LEU A 16 4.37 -16.36 -13.53
CA LEU A 16 3.67 -16.27 -12.25
C LEU A 16 2.71 -17.45 -12.04
N ALA A 17 2.01 -17.87 -13.10
CA ALA A 17 1.17 -19.07 -13.07
C ALA A 17 1.96 -20.35 -12.79
N GLN A 18 3.18 -20.46 -13.35
CA GLN A 18 4.07 -21.61 -13.05
C GLN A 18 4.56 -21.57 -11.60
N LEU A 19 4.97 -20.40 -11.10
CA LEU A 19 5.37 -20.22 -9.71
C LEU A 19 4.22 -20.55 -8.73
N ALA A 20 2.99 -20.21 -9.07
CA ALA A 20 1.82 -20.51 -8.25
C ALA A 20 1.60 -22.01 -8.05
N LYS A 21 2.01 -22.86 -8.99
CA LYS A 21 1.91 -24.32 -8.85
C LYS A 21 2.93 -24.95 -7.90
N LEU A 22 3.93 -24.18 -7.47
CA LEU A 22 4.97 -24.71 -6.58
C LEU A 22 4.42 -24.82 -5.14
N PRO A 23 4.62 -25.97 -4.47
CA PRO A 23 4.01 -26.23 -3.16
C PRO A 23 4.55 -25.33 -2.04
N TYR A 24 5.76 -24.81 -2.17
CA TYR A 24 6.39 -23.92 -1.19
C TYR A 24 6.17 -22.42 -1.48
N VAL A 25 5.51 -22.06 -2.58
CA VAL A 25 5.07 -20.69 -2.83
C VAL A 25 3.70 -20.51 -2.19
N ALA A 26 3.64 -19.81 -1.07
CA ALA A 26 2.40 -19.60 -0.31
C ALA A 26 1.64 -18.36 -0.76
N ALA A 27 2.35 -17.29 -1.12
CA ALA A 27 1.75 -15.99 -1.39
C ALA A 27 2.54 -15.19 -2.43
N PHE A 28 1.85 -14.21 -3.04
CA PHE A 28 2.42 -13.21 -3.93
C PHE A 28 2.11 -11.81 -3.37
N LYS A 29 3.13 -10.98 -3.18
CA LYS A 29 2.97 -9.55 -3.00
C LYS A 29 3.20 -8.90 -4.36
N VAL A 30 2.14 -8.33 -4.95
CA VAL A 30 2.16 -7.82 -6.32
C VAL A 30 2.28 -6.30 -6.34
N GLY A 31 3.40 -5.80 -6.85
CA GLY A 31 3.72 -4.38 -6.98
C GLY A 31 3.77 -3.91 -8.45
N GLN A 32 3.05 -4.56 -9.34
CA GLN A 32 2.91 -4.14 -10.73
C GLN A 32 2.02 -2.89 -10.82
N ARG A 33 2.54 -1.81 -11.42
CA ARG A 33 1.86 -0.51 -11.51
C ARG A 33 1.01 -0.34 -12.77
N ASP A 34 1.31 -1.09 -13.84
CA ASP A 34 0.39 -1.22 -14.98
C ASP A 34 -0.82 -2.06 -14.53
N MET A 35 -1.98 -1.42 -14.39
CA MET A 35 -3.19 -2.06 -13.89
C MET A 35 -3.73 -3.13 -14.83
N ASN A 36 -3.48 -3.06 -16.16
CA ASN A 36 -3.83 -4.14 -17.08
C ASN A 36 -3.00 -5.39 -16.77
N LYS A 37 -1.68 -5.20 -16.62
CA LYS A 37 -0.80 -6.30 -16.25
C LYS A 37 -1.07 -6.81 -14.84
N TYR A 38 -1.37 -5.93 -13.90
CA TYR A 38 -1.75 -6.29 -12.53
C TYR A 38 -2.96 -7.24 -12.51
N ALA A 39 -4.03 -6.88 -13.22
CA ALA A 39 -5.22 -7.71 -13.35
C ALA A 39 -4.91 -9.05 -14.05
N ALA A 40 -4.09 -9.04 -15.12
CA ALA A 40 -3.68 -10.24 -15.83
C ALA A 40 -2.83 -11.18 -14.94
N ASP A 41 -1.93 -10.63 -14.14
CA ASP A 41 -1.08 -11.38 -13.20
C ASP A 41 -1.93 -12.06 -12.12
N ILE A 42 -2.88 -11.34 -11.50
CA ILE A 42 -3.82 -11.89 -10.51
C ILE A 42 -4.64 -13.03 -11.14
N LYS A 43 -5.21 -12.80 -12.32
CA LYS A 43 -6.00 -13.79 -13.02
C LYS A 43 -5.19 -15.06 -13.33
N ALA A 44 -3.95 -14.92 -13.76
CA ALA A 44 -3.07 -16.04 -14.08
C ALA A 44 -2.69 -16.85 -12.84
N ILE A 45 -2.38 -16.18 -11.71
CA ILE A 45 -2.09 -16.83 -10.42
C ILE A 45 -3.32 -17.61 -9.95
N ARG A 46 -4.51 -16.97 -9.92
CA ARG A 46 -5.77 -17.59 -9.49
C ARG A 46 -6.16 -18.80 -10.34
N ALA A 47 -5.97 -18.70 -11.65
CA ALA A 47 -6.26 -19.81 -12.58
C ALA A 47 -5.30 -21.01 -12.39
N ALA A 48 -4.07 -20.75 -11.96
CA ALA A 48 -3.08 -21.79 -11.72
C ALA A 48 -3.27 -22.47 -10.36
N ASP A 49 -3.55 -21.68 -9.31
CA ASP A 49 -3.86 -22.16 -7.96
C ASP A 49 -4.64 -21.07 -7.19
N ALA A 50 -5.93 -21.29 -7.02
CA ALA A 50 -6.83 -20.37 -6.33
C ALA A 50 -6.54 -20.23 -4.83
N SER A 51 -5.80 -21.16 -4.21
CA SER A 51 -5.46 -21.14 -2.79
C SER A 51 -4.33 -20.17 -2.45
N LYS A 52 -3.57 -19.67 -3.45
CA LYS A 52 -2.46 -18.75 -3.21
C LYS A 52 -2.96 -17.41 -2.72
N VAL A 53 -2.34 -16.91 -1.67
CA VAL A 53 -2.63 -15.57 -1.14
C VAL A 53 -2.01 -14.51 -2.05
N ILE A 54 -2.80 -13.52 -2.43
CA ILE A 54 -2.34 -12.38 -3.24
C ILE A 54 -2.51 -11.10 -2.43
N LEU A 55 -1.41 -10.37 -2.22
CA LEU A 55 -1.39 -9.12 -1.48
C LEU A 55 -1.01 -7.97 -2.41
N THR A 56 -1.76 -6.87 -2.32
CA THR A 56 -1.31 -5.62 -2.97
C THR A 56 -0.16 -4.99 -2.20
N CYS A 57 0.67 -4.18 -2.88
CA CYS A 57 1.71 -3.39 -2.24
C CYS A 57 1.61 -1.88 -2.57
N HIS A 58 0.48 -1.43 -3.09
CA HIS A 58 0.30 -0.08 -3.60
C HIS A 58 -0.39 0.81 -2.57
N ASP A 59 0.37 1.54 -1.76
CA ASP A 59 -0.18 2.60 -0.89
C ASP A 59 -0.93 3.67 -1.71
N GLU A 60 -0.42 3.98 -2.91
CA GLU A 60 -0.96 5.01 -3.79
C GLU A 60 -2.22 4.58 -4.55
N TYR A 61 -2.49 3.28 -4.66
CA TYR A 61 -3.61 2.72 -5.45
C TYR A 61 -4.43 1.72 -4.65
N LEU A 62 -4.54 1.88 -3.34
CA LEU A 62 -5.15 0.88 -2.45
C LEU A 62 -6.50 0.40 -2.94
N LEU A 63 -7.47 1.29 -3.10
CA LEU A 63 -8.80 0.92 -3.59
C LEU A 63 -8.75 0.24 -4.96
N ALA A 64 -8.03 0.85 -5.92
CA ALA A 64 -7.94 0.34 -7.28
C ALA A 64 -7.30 -1.06 -7.33
N SER A 65 -6.31 -1.33 -6.48
CA SER A 65 -5.68 -2.64 -6.40
C SER A 65 -6.50 -3.67 -5.62
N MET A 66 -7.20 -3.26 -4.57
CA MET A 66 -8.03 -4.16 -3.75
C MET A 66 -9.23 -4.70 -4.54
N VAL A 67 -9.88 -3.86 -5.37
CA VAL A 67 -11.03 -4.29 -6.19
C VAL A 67 -10.66 -5.30 -7.28
N GLN A 68 -9.37 -5.56 -7.54
CA GLN A 68 -8.91 -6.58 -8.48
C GLN A 68 -8.99 -8.02 -7.91
N GLY A 69 -9.48 -8.20 -6.68
CA GLY A 69 -9.66 -9.52 -6.09
C GLY A 69 -8.41 -10.08 -5.40
N VAL A 70 -7.62 -9.21 -4.77
CA VAL A 70 -6.55 -9.62 -3.85
C VAL A 70 -7.12 -10.07 -2.50
N ASP A 71 -6.31 -10.72 -1.67
CA ASP A 71 -6.71 -11.25 -0.35
C ASP A 71 -6.36 -10.29 0.80
N GLY A 72 -5.64 -9.21 0.50
CA GLY A 72 -5.25 -8.23 1.49
C GLY A 72 -4.20 -7.25 0.97
N ALA A 73 -3.61 -6.49 1.89
CA ALA A 73 -2.58 -5.51 1.59
C ALA A 73 -1.35 -5.70 2.49
N LEU A 74 -0.15 -5.62 1.89
CA LEU A 74 1.12 -5.54 2.61
C LEU A 74 1.81 -4.26 2.18
N VAL A 75 1.47 -3.18 2.86
CA VAL A 75 1.71 -1.79 2.45
C VAL A 75 2.37 -0.97 3.56
N GLY A 76 3.09 0.08 3.19
CA GLY A 76 3.77 0.96 4.13
C GLY A 76 2.79 1.68 5.07
N PHE A 77 1.65 2.09 4.56
CA PHE A 77 0.62 2.80 5.33
C PHE A 77 0.02 1.98 6.47
N ALA A 78 0.05 0.65 6.39
CA ALA A 78 -0.37 -0.20 7.50
C ALA A 78 0.48 -0.02 8.78
N THR A 79 1.64 0.64 8.68
CA THR A 79 2.48 0.94 9.84
C THR A 79 1.92 2.06 10.72
N PHE A 80 1.13 2.99 10.20
CA PHE A 80 0.63 4.14 10.94
C PHE A 80 -0.88 4.42 10.80
N ILE A 81 -1.53 3.82 9.78
CA ILE A 81 -2.99 3.91 9.60
C ILE A 81 -3.66 2.52 9.42
N PRO A 82 -3.30 1.51 10.22
CA PRO A 82 -3.80 0.13 10.00
C PRO A 82 -5.34 0.06 10.04
N SER A 83 -5.98 0.84 10.89
CA SER A 83 -7.44 0.85 11.01
C SER A 83 -8.13 1.28 9.71
N LEU A 84 -7.62 2.34 9.05
CA LEU A 84 -8.17 2.79 7.75
C LEU A 84 -7.92 1.76 6.64
N ILE A 85 -6.75 1.10 6.64
CA ILE A 85 -6.48 0.03 5.68
C ILE A 85 -7.45 -1.13 5.85
N ASN A 86 -7.70 -1.54 7.10
CA ASN A 86 -8.66 -2.59 7.41
C ASN A 86 -10.09 -2.17 7.05
N GLU A 87 -10.48 -0.93 7.34
CA GLU A 87 -11.80 -0.42 6.98
C GLU A 87 -12.01 -0.41 5.47
N LEU A 88 -11.02 0.04 4.70
CA LEU A 88 -11.04 0.00 3.25
C LEU A 88 -11.19 -1.44 2.74
N TRP A 89 -10.40 -2.36 3.30
CA TRP A 89 -10.45 -3.78 2.97
C TRP A 89 -11.84 -4.38 3.22
N GLU A 90 -12.42 -4.16 4.39
CA GLU A 90 -13.74 -4.69 4.74
C GLU A 90 -14.85 -4.09 3.86
N ALA A 91 -14.76 -2.80 3.52
CA ALA A 91 -15.69 -2.16 2.59
C ALA A 91 -15.63 -2.79 1.18
N VAL A 92 -14.41 -2.99 0.66
CA VAL A 92 -14.20 -3.66 -0.64
C VAL A 92 -14.74 -5.09 -0.62
N LYS A 93 -14.42 -5.83 0.44
CA LYS A 93 -14.85 -7.23 0.61
C LYS A 93 -16.37 -7.38 0.71
N ALA A 94 -17.03 -6.39 1.33
CA ALA A 94 -18.48 -6.32 1.42
C ALA A 94 -19.16 -5.84 0.12
N GLY A 95 -18.39 -5.40 -0.89
CA GLY A 95 -18.92 -4.78 -2.11
C GLY A 95 -19.49 -3.36 -1.88
N ASP A 96 -19.24 -2.75 -0.72
CA ASP A 96 -19.66 -1.38 -0.39
C ASP A 96 -18.69 -0.36 -1.00
N LEU A 97 -18.85 -0.13 -2.30
CA LEU A 97 -18.00 0.79 -3.03
C LEU A 97 -18.13 2.23 -2.52
N LYS A 98 -19.32 2.64 -2.07
CA LYS A 98 -19.52 3.99 -1.52
C LYS A 98 -18.67 4.22 -0.26
N ARG A 99 -18.70 3.26 0.66
CA ARG A 99 -17.87 3.30 1.87
C ARG A 99 -16.38 3.20 1.50
N ALA A 100 -16.01 2.31 0.60
CA ALA A 100 -14.62 2.16 0.15
C ALA A 100 -14.06 3.47 -0.43
N MET A 101 -14.84 4.17 -1.27
CA MET A 101 -14.45 5.47 -1.82
C MET A 101 -14.29 6.52 -0.72
N ALA A 102 -15.22 6.58 0.24
CA ALA A 102 -15.14 7.54 1.36
C ALA A 102 -13.87 7.30 2.21
N VAL A 103 -13.51 6.05 2.47
CA VAL A 103 -12.26 5.73 3.19
C VAL A 103 -11.03 6.09 2.35
N GLN A 104 -11.04 5.81 1.05
CA GLN A 104 -9.95 6.18 0.14
C GLN A 104 -9.74 7.72 0.10
N ASP A 105 -10.81 8.50 0.12
CA ASP A 105 -10.74 9.96 0.16
C ASP A 105 -10.03 10.49 1.42
N VAL A 106 -10.15 9.79 2.55
CA VAL A 106 -9.38 10.08 3.76
C VAL A 106 -7.91 9.73 3.62
N ILE A 107 -7.59 8.63 2.95
CA ILE A 107 -6.21 8.15 2.76
C ILE A 107 -5.45 9.03 1.73
N THR A 108 -6.13 9.57 0.73
CA THR A 108 -5.51 10.30 -0.38
C THR A 108 -4.61 11.47 0.05
N PRO A 109 -4.99 12.36 0.98
CA PRO A 109 -4.10 13.42 1.46
C PRO A 109 -2.80 12.91 2.11
N LEU A 110 -2.88 11.78 2.82
CA LEU A 110 -1.70 11.11 3.40
C LEU A 110 -0.78 10.58 2.30
N LYS A 111 -1.36 9.99 1.25
CA LYS A 111 -0.61 9.53 0.08
C LYS A 111 0.14 10.71 -0.57
N ASP A 112 -0.49 11.84 -0.74
CA ASP A 112 0.14 13.03 -1.32
C ASP A 112 1.26 13.57 -0.43
N ALA A 113 1.05 13.63 0.89
CA ALA A 113 2.07 14.07 1.85
C ALA A 113 3.27 13.12 1.94
N VAL A 114 3.06 11.81 1.79
CA VAL A 114 4.13 10.80 1.90
C VAL A 114 4.88 10.62 0.60
N TYR A 115 4.17 10.51 -0.53
CA TYR A 115 4.79 10.17 -1.82
C TYR A 115 5.04 11.39 -2.72
N GLY A 116 4.40 12.53 -2.43
CA GLY A 116 4.59 13.75 -3.23
C GLY A 116 4.21 13.59 -4.71
N GLY A 117 3.33 12.65 -5.04
CA GLY A 117 2.97 12.31 -6.41
C GLY A 117 4.00 11.50 -7.19
N GLY A 118 5.09 11.07 -6.53
CA GLY A 118 6.16 10.27 -7.13
C GLY A 118 6.09 8.77 -6.82
N GLU A 119 7.14 8.07 -7.26
CA GLU A 119 7.39 6.68 -6.93
C GLU A 119 7.83 6.54 -5.45
N PRO A 120 7.56 5.40 -4.77
CA PRO A 120 8.12 5.13 -3.46
C PRO A 120 9.64 5.19 -3.47
N THR A 121 10.17 6.05 -2.62
CA THR A 121 11.61 6.29 -2.47
C THR A 121 12.03 6.10 -1.00
N GLY A 122 13.31 6.21 -0.70
CA GLY A 122 13.81 6.21 0.68
C GLY A 122 13.21 7.35 1.50
N GLU A 123 13.00 8.51 0.89
CA GLU A 123 12.39 9.69 1.49
C GLU A 123 10.92 9.44 1.86
N ALA A 124 10.18 8.68 1.06
CA ALA A 124 8.82 8.27 1.43
C ALA A 124 8.80 7.46 2.73
N HIS A 125 9.77 6.55 2.92
CA HIS A 125 9.89 5.82 4.18
C HIS A 125 10.25 6.71 5.37
N ALA A 126 11.07 7.76 5.16
CA ALA A 126 11.34 8.77 6.19
C ALA A 126 10.07 9.54 6.57
N ARG A 127 9.27 9.93 5.58
CA ARG A 127 7.97 10.59 5.80
C ARG A 127 6.95 9.68 6.50
N MET A 128 6.89 8.38 6.16
CA MET A 128 6.07 7.40 6.89
C MET A 128 6.51 7.28 8.36
N LYS A 129 7.81 7.17 8.61
CA LYS A 129 8.35 7.09 9.96
C LYS A 129 8.05 8.36 10.76
N MET A 130 8.14 9.52 10.13
CA MET A 130 7.73 10.78 10.73
C MET A 130 6.21 10.79 11.03
N GLY A 131 5.39 10.24 10.14
CA GLY A 131 3.95 10.05 10.39
C GLY A 131 3.69 9.20 11.64
N MET A 132 4.41 8.10 11.81
CA MET A 132 4.33 7.25 13.01
C MET A 132 4.75 8.00 14.28
N TYR A 133 5.82 8.80 14.21
CA TYR A 133 6.25 9.65 15.33
C TYR A 133 5.20 10.70 15.68
N LEU A 134 4.67 11.40 14.68
CA LEU A 134 3.59 12.38 14.88
C LEU A 134 2.30 11.74 15.43
N ALA A 135 2.04 10.49 15.13
CA ALA A 135 0.92 9.71 15.66
C ALA A 135 1.18 9.15 17.08
N GLY A 136 2.38 9.33 17.63
CA GLY A 136 2.74 8.80 18.95
C GLY A 136 3.01 7.30 18.98
N VAL A 137 3.22 6.68 17.81
CA VAL A 137 3.54 5.24 17.68
C VAL A 137 5.02 4.99 17.95
N LEU A 138 5.88 5.97 17.64
CA LEU A 138 7.33 5.92 17.85
C LEU A 138 7.79 7.09 18.72
N ASP A 139 8.81 6.85 19.54
CA ASP A 139 9.44 7.87 20.37
C ASP A 139 10.47 8.74 19.61
N SER A 140 10.91 8.29 18.42
CA SER A 140 11.88 9.00 17.59
C SER A 140 11.64 8.80 16.10
N PRO A 141 11.72 9.90 15.30
CA PRO A 141 11.61 9.82 13.85
C PRO A 141 12.96 9.55 13.16
N THR A 142 14.04 9.33 13.90
CA THR A 142 15.40 9.18 13.36
C THR A 142 15.46 8.12 12.28
N VAL A 143 16.02 8.47 11.14
CA VAL A 143 16.28 7.57 10.02
C VAL A 143 17.78 7.32 9.85
N ARG A 144 18.10 6.22 9.17
CA ARG A 144 19.50 5.84 8.93
C ARG A 144 20.04 6.55 7.69
N PRO A 145 21.28 7.09 7.73
CA PRO A 145 21.94 7.63 6.53
C PRO A 145 22.02 6.59 5.40
N PRO A 146 21.97 6.99 4.13
CA PRO A 146 21.95 8.36 3.62
C PRO A 146 20.56 9.02 3.57
N THR A 147 19.51 8.36 4.09
CA THR A 147 18.15 8.93 4.12
C THR A 147 18.13 10.15 5.03
N GLU A 148 17.58 11.25 4.56
CA GLU A 148 17.44 12.50 5.31
C GLU A 148 16.07 12.58 6.00
N ALA A 149 16.01 13.36 7.07
CA ALA A 149 14.75 13.69 7.72
C ALA A 149 13.89 14.59 6.80
N PRO A 150 12.55 14.52 6.88
CA PRO A 150 11.69 15.42 6.13
C PRO A 150 11.99 16.89 6.45
N ASN A 151 12.02 17.72 5.42
CA ASN A 151 12.20 19.17 5.55
C ASN A 151 10.93 19.86 6.10
N ASP A 152 11.00 21.17 6.35
CA ASP A 152 9.90 21.93 6.95
C ASP A 152 8.61 21.90 6.12
N ALA A 153 8.70 21.93 4.80
CA ALA A 153 7.54 21.86 3.91
C ALA A 153 6.88 20.47 3.95
N GLU A 154 7.67 19.42 3.93
CA GLU A 154 7.21 18.03 4.08
C GLU A 154 6.59 17.80 5.47
N MET A 155 7.20 18.36 6.51
CA MET A 155 6.65 18.33 7.86
C MET A 155 5.30 19.05 7.96
N ALA A 156 5.16 20.21 7.31
CA ALA A 156 3.90 20.93 7.26
C ALA A 156 2.81 20.13 6.54
N ALA A 157 3.15 19.49 5.41
CA ALA A 157 2.24 18.61 4.66
C ALA A 157 1.77 17.41 5.48
N LEU A 158 2.70 16.73 6.18
CA LEU A 158 2.38 15.60 7.04
C LEU A 158 1.47 16.01 8.22
N ARG A 159 1.71 17.16 8.83
CA ARG A 159 0.86 17.70 9.90
C ARG A 159 -0.53 18.07 9.40
N ALA A 160 -0.64 18.69 8.24
CA ALA A 160 -1.92 19.02 7.63
C ALA A 160 -2.74 17.75 7.30
N ALA A 161 -2.10 16.73 6.71
CA ALA A 161 -2.73 15.44 6.44
C ALA A 161 -3.19 14.72 7.73
N ARG A 162 -2.47 14.88 8.84
CA ARG A 162 -2.83 14.31 10.15
C ARG A 162 -4.13 14.89 10.72
N CYS A 163 -4.44 16.16 10.48
CA CYS A 163 -5.66 16.78 11.02
C CYS A 163 -6.92 16.06 10.55
N TRP A 164 -6.93 15.47 9.38
CA TRP A 164 -8.04 14.65 8.88
C TRP A 164 -8.15 13.31 9.61
N PHE A 165 -7.02 12.74 10.02
CA PHE A 165 -6.94 11.46 10.70
C PHE A 165 -7.56 11.47 12.10
N TRP A 166 -7.32 12.52 12.88
CA TRP A 166 -7.83 12.64 14.26
C TRP A 166 -9.32 12.98 14.34
N SER A 167 -9.87 13.65 13.33
CA SER A 167 -11.31 13.97 13.30
C SER A 167 -12.21 12.75 13.09
N LEU A 168 -11.63 11.62 12.62
CA LEU A 168 -12.34 10.37 12.35
C LEU A 168 -12.10 9.29 13.44
N SER A 169 -11.15 9.52 14.35
CA SER A 169 -10.77 8.58 15.42
C SER A 169 -11.46 8.87 16.76
N LEU A 170 -12.36 9.84 16.80
CA LEU A 170 -13.18 10.13 18.00
C LEU A 170 -14.55 9.47 17.81
N PRO A 171 -15.00 8.68 18.81
CA PRO A 171 -16.32 8.04 18.79
C PRO A 171 -17.45 9.05 18.81
#